data_73c881f391cde8b8c9df43c5a1389826
#
_entry.id   73c881f391cde8b8c9df43c5a1389826
#
_cell.length_a   1.000
_cell.length_b   1.000
_cell.length_c   1.000
_cell.angle_alpha   90.00
_cell.angle_beta   90.00
_cell.angle_gamma   90.00
#
_symmetry.space_group_name_H-M   'P 1'
#
loop_
_entity.id
_entity.type
_entity.pdbx_description
1 polymer ?
#
loop_
_entity_poly.entity_id
_entity_poly.type
_entity_poly.pdbx_seq_one_letter_code
_entity_poly.pdbx_strand_id
1 'polypeptide(L)'
;MGKCVYCGKKILSEPHKAKAHTRYFDVCGDVCKEKVVDYVKKDKKFKLPMFLAIFIGGIGFFISAMLGSGDRMMLGAYIGQVLAGIVFLIFPYPIVSFETFETVAIKKVNLICRCIGIFFLVFGIILLHSVLK
;
A
#
# COMPACT_ATOMS: atom_id res chain seq x y z
N MET A 1 -22.15 18.38 -2.35
CA MET A 1 -20.79 18.97 -2.30
C MET A 1 -19.78 17.84 -2.29
N GLY A 2 -19.01 17.70 -3.37
CA GLY A 2 -18.04 16.62 -3.52
C GLY A 2 -16.71 16.91 -2.81
N LYS A 3 -15.98 15.84 -2.46
CA LYS A 3 -14.59 15.94 -1.99
C LYS A 3 -13.66 15.50 -3.11
N CYS A 4 -12.53 16.18 -3.27
CA CYS A 4 -11.50 15.77 -4.23
C CYS A 4 -10.92 14.41 -3.81
N VAL A 5 -10.99 13.42 -4.69
CA VAL A 5 -10.50 12.06 -4.42
C VAL A 5 -9.00 12.02 -4.15
N TYR A 6 -8.23 12.95 -4.72
CA TYR A 6 -6.77 12.99 -4.52
C TYR A 6 -6.36 13.66 -3.20
N CYS A 7 -6.77 14.92 -2.99
CA CYS A 7 -6.29 15.71 -1.83
C CYS A 7 -7.28 15.76 -0.64
N GLY A 8 -8.54 15.35 -0.84
CA GLY A 8 -9.58 15.35 0.20
C GLY A 8 -10.21 16.70 0.51
N LYS A 9 -9.82 17.78 -0.20
CA LYS A 9 -10.42 19.11 -0.01
C LYS A 9 -11.85 19.14 -0.57
N LYS A 10 -12.73 19.94 0.05
CA LYS A 10 -14.05 20.21 -0.49
C LYS A 10 -13.93 20.98 -1.81
N ILE A 11 -14.70 20.57 -2.80
CA ILE A 11 -14.75 21.22 -4.11
C ILE A 11 -15.80 22.34 -4.01
N LEU A 12 -15.35 23.59 -4.17
CA LEU A 12 -16.18 24.78 -4.08
C LEU A 12 -16.64 25.30 -5.46
N SER A 13 -15.97 24.84 -6.53
CA SER A 13 -16.27 25.15 -7.93
C SER A 13 -16.77 23.93 -8.67
N GLU A 14 -17.00 24.05 -9.98
CA GLU A 14 -17.37 22.90 -10.83
C GLU A 14 -16.33 21.77 -10.71
N PRO A 15 -16.77 20.53 -10.40
CA PRO A 15 -15.88 19.41 -10.23
C PRO A 15 -15.30 18.96 -11.58
N HIS A 16 -13.98 18.91 -11.69
CA HIS A 16 -13.32 18.23 -12.79
C HIS A 16 -13.44 16.71 -12.59
N LYS A 17 -13.71 15.97 -13.65
CA LYS A 17 -13.82 14.51 -13.58
C LYS A 17 -12.52 13.84 -14.00
N ALA A 18 -11.99 12.97 -13.15
CA ALA A 18 -10.87 12.09 -13.45
C ALA A 18 -11.36 10.66 -13.64
N LYS A 19 -11.00 10.03 -14.76
CA LYS A 19 -11.33 8.63 -15.03
C LYS A 19 -10.32 7.72 -14.34
N ALA A 20 -10.82 6.87 -13.44
CA ALA A 20 -10.02 5.82 -12.80
C ALA A 20 -10.69 4.46 -13.05
N HIS A 21 -10.04 3.61 -13.84
CA HIS A 21 -10.59 2.35 -14.37
C HIS A 21 -11.93 2.56 -15.11
N THR A 22 -13.04 2.11 -14.49
CA THR A 22 -14.39 2.20 -15.07
C THR A 22 -15.22 3.34 -14.49
N ARG A 23 -14.72 4.02 -13.45
CA ARG A 23 -15.46 5.08 -12.74
C ARG A 23 -14.85 6.45 -12.94
N TYR A 24 -15.69 7.48 -12.77
CA TYR A 24 -15.28 8.87 -12.76
C TYR A 24 -15.32 9.40 -11.32
N PHE A 25 -14.26 10.10 -10.93
CA PHE A 25 -14.13 10.70 -9.61
C PHE A 25 -13.99 12.21 -9.71
N ASP A 26 -14.55 12.92 -8.75
CA ASP A 26 -14.46 14.37 -8.67
C ASP A 26 -13.11 14.81 -8.14
N VAL A 27 -12.49 15.77 -8.84
CA VAL A 27 -11.21 16.38 -8.49
C VAL A 27 -11.31 17.89 -8.52
N CYS A 28 -10.50 18.59 -7.71
CA CYS A 28 -10.57 20.04 -7.57
C CYS A 28 -9.88 20.83 -8.69
N GLY A 29 -9.21 20.16 -9.63
CA GLY A 29 -8.52 20.82 -10.75
C GLY A 29 -7.63 19.86 -11.53
N ASP A 30 -7.02 20.37 -12.62
CA ASP A 30 -6.26 19.55 -13.58
C ASP A 30 -5.01 18.90 -12.96
N VAL A 31 -4.33 19.59 -12.05
CA VAL A 31 -3.18 19.02 -11.32
C VAL A 31 -3.58 17.77 -10.51
N CYS A 32 -4.74 17.79 -9.86
CA CYS A 32 -5.23 16.63 -9.14
C CYS A 32 -5.71 15.53 -10.09
N LYS A 33 -6.25 15.88 -11.26
CA LYS A 33 -6.65 14.96 -12.31
C LYS A 33 -5.45 14.18 -12.86
N GLU A 34 -4.36 14.86 -13.21
CA GLU A 34 -3.13 14.22 -13.68
C GLU A 34 -2.56 13.25 -12.64
N LYS A 35 -2.53 13.66 -11.37
CA LYS A 35 -2.04 12.81 -10.28
C LYS A 35 -2.91 11.58 -10.05
N VAL A 36 -4.22 11.66 -10.24
CA VAL A 36 -5.11 10.48 -10.19
C VAL A 36 -4.81 9.55 -11.36
N VAL A 37 -4.65 10.06 -12.58
CA VAL A 37 -4.32 9.25 -13.76
C VAL A 37 -2.97 8.56 -13.61
N ASP A 38 -1.95 9.29 -13.12
CA ASP A 38 -0.62 8.72 -12.85
C ASP A 38 -0.68 7.64 -11.77
N TYR A 39 -1.44 7.89 -10.70
CA TYR A 39 -1.69 6.89 -9.65
C TYR A 39 -2.32 5.61 -10.22
N VAL A 40 -3.35 5.72 -11.04
CA VAL A 40 -4.02 4.56 -11.66
C VAL A 40 -3.07 3.78 -12.58
N LYS A 41 -2.22 4.46 -13.34
CA LYS A 41 -1.20 3.82 -14.18
C LYS A 41 -0.19 3.02 -13.34
N LYS A 42 0.29 3.63 -12.25
CA LYS A 42 1.23 2.98 -11.32
C LYS A 42 0.57 1.82 -10.57
N ASP A 43 -0.66 1.99 -10.10
CA ASP A 43 -1.44 0.92 -9.45
C ASP A 43 -1.57 -0.30 -10.36
N LYS A 44 -1.96 -0.12 -11.63
CA LYS A 44 -2.04 -1.22 -12.59
C LYS A 44 -0.71 -1.95 -12.79
N LYS A 45 0.40 -1.21 -12.86
CA LYS A 45 1.73 -1.78 -13.11
C LYS A 45 2.28 -2.54 -11.91
N PHE A 46 2.09 -1.99 -10.70
CA PHE A 46 2.75 -2.49 -9.49
C PHE A 46 1.85 -3.30 -8.56
N LYS A 47 0.56 -3.38 -8.86
CA LYS A 47 -0.40 -4.14 -8.07
C LYS A 47 -0.04 -5.63 -8.00
N LEU A 48 0.27 -6.25 -9.14
CA LEU A 48 0.63 -7.67 -9.18
C LEU A 48 1.93 -7.98 -8.43
N PRO A 49 3.06 -7.28 -8.68
CA PRO A 49 4.30 -7.49 -7.90
C PRO A 49 4.12 -7.29 -6.40
N MET A 50 3.32 -6.30 -6.00
CA MET A 50 3.02 -6.04 -4.60
C MET A 50 2.24 -7.19 -3.95
N PHE A 51 1.21 -7.72 -4.64
CA PHE A 51 0.45 -8.87 -4.18
C PHE A 51 1.35 -10.10 -4.01
N LEU A 52 2.20 -10.38 -5.00
CA LEU A 52 3.13 -11.51 -4.94
C LEU A 52 4.09 -11.37 -3.76
N ALA A 53 4.64 -10.19 -3.52
CA ALA A 53 5.55 -9.96 -2.40
C ALA A 53 4.87 -10.16 -1.03
N ILE A 54 3.64 -9.65 -0.86
CA ILE A 54 2.86 -9.83 0.36
C ILE A 54 2.47 -11.31 0.54
N PHE A 55 2.08 -11.97 -0.55
CA PHE A 55 1.68 -13.37 -0.53
C PHE A 55 2.84 -14.28 -0.15
N ILE A 56 4.03 -14.07 -0.75
CA ILE A 56 5.25 -14.82 -0.42
C ILE A 56 5.65 -14.57 1.04
N GLY A 57 5.63 -13.31 1.50
CA GLY A 57 5.93 -12.97 2.89
C GLY A 57 4.92 -13.56 3.88
N GLY A 58 3.62 -13.52 3.52
CA GLY A 58 2.55 -14.11 4.32
C GLY A 58 2.62 -15.63 4.39
N ILE A 59 2.83 -16.31 3.27
CA ILE A 59 3.01 -17.77 3.25
C ILE A 59 4.25 -18.16 4.06
N GLY A 60 5.36 -17.45 3.90
CA GLY A 60 6.58 -17.70 4.69
C GLY A 60 6.30 -17.62 6.19
N PHE A 61 5.53 -16.63 6.63
CA PHE A 61 5.10 -16.48 8.01
C PHE A 61 4.22 -17.66 8.49
N PHE A 62 3.19 -18.02 7.70
CA PHE A 62 2.28 -19.13 8.04
C PHE A 62 2.99 -20.47 8.09
N ILE A 63 3.87 -20.76 7.12
CA ILE A 63 4.64 -22.00 7.10
C ILE A 63 5.57 -22.05 8.32
N SER A 64 6.26 -20.96 8.65
CA SER A 64 7.10 -20.88 9.85
C SER A 64 6.31 -21.11 11.14
N ALA A 65 5.11 -20.56 11.23
CA ALA A 65 4.24 -20.72 12.39
C ALA A 65 3.68 -22.14 12.52
N MET A 66 3.37 -22.81 11.40
CA MET A 66 2.80 -24.17 11.40
C MET A 66 3.84 -25.27 11.61
N LEU A 67 5.04 -25.10 11.07
CA LEU A 67 6.14 -26.08 11.20
C LEU A 67 6.89 -25.99 12.53
N GLY A 68 6.61 -24.97 13.31
CA GLY A 68 6.68 -24.92 14.78
C GLY A 68 7.94 -25.36 15.43
N SER A 69 9.15 -25.17 14.91
CA SER A 69 10.31 -25.30 15.76
C SER A 69 11.63 -25.02 15.06
N GLY A 70 12.24 -24.01 15.49
CA GLY A 70 13.64 -23.71 15.21
C GLY A 70 13.84 -22.30 14.70
N ASP A 71 14.83 -21.64 15.29
CA ASP A 71 15.23 -20.26 14.98
C ASP A 71 15.46 -20.01 13.48
N ARG A 72 15.90 -21.02 12.74
CA ARG A 72 16.13 -20.93 11.29
C ARG A 72 14.86 -20.81 10.45
N MET A 73 13.75 -21.41 10.88
CA MET A 73 12.46 -21.28 10.18
C MET A 73 11.83 -19.92 10.41
N MET A 74 11.97 -19.38 11.63
CA MET A 74 11.55 -18.02 11.96
C MET A 74 12.33 -16.97 11.14
N LEU A 75 13.57 -17.23 10.79
CA LEU A 75 14.42 -16.35 9.98
C LEU A 75 13.76 -16.00 8.63
N GLY A 76 13.19 -16.99 7.94
CA GLY A 76 12.49 -16.78 6.67
C GLY A 76 11.27 -15.86 6.80
N ALA A 77 10.51 -15.99 7.90
CA ALA A 77 9.36 -15.12 8.19
C ALA A 77 9.78 -13.67 8.42
N TYR A 78 10.85 -13.44 9.17
CA TYR A 78 11.36 -12.09 9.46
C TYR A 78 11.94 -11.42 8.22
N ILE A 79 12.66 -12.17 7.38
CA ILE A 79 13.14 -11.67 6.08
C ILE A 79 11.92 -11.29 5.20
N GLY A 80 10.90 -12.14 5.13
CA GLY A 80 9.67 -11.86 4.40
C GLY A 80 8.97 -10.59 4.89
N GLN A 81 8.96 -10.36 6.20
CA GLN A 81 8.39 -9.15 6.81
C GLN A 81 9.19 -7.89 6.45
N VAL A 82 10.51 -7.95 6.48
CA VAL A 82 11.38 -6.84 6.05
C VAL A 82 11.16 -6.52 4.57
N LEU A 83 11.10 -7.54 3.71
CA LEU A 83 10.83 -7.38 2.28
C LEU A 83 9.44 -6.75 2.05
N ALA A 84 8.40 -7.20 2.75
CA ALA A 84 7.08 -6.60 2.68
C ALA A 84 7.12 -5.12 3.09
N GLY A 85 7.84 -4.77 4.16
CA GLY A 85 8.04 -3.38 4.59
C GLY A 85 8.67 -2.52 3.50
N ILE A 86 9.73 -3.01 2.85
CA ILE A 86 10.40 -2.33 1.73
C ILE A 86 9.43 -2.13 0.56
N VAL A 87 8.68 -3.17 0.21
CA VAL A 87 7.70 -3.10 -0.89
C VAL A 87 6.61 -2.06 -0.62
N PHE A 88 6.08 -1.98 0.61
CA PHE A 88 5.10 -0.96 1.00
C PHE A 88 5.66 0.47 0.95
N LEU A 89 6.96 0.65 1.20
CA LEU A 89 7.61 1.96 1.10
C LEU A 89 7.79 2.42 -0.34
N ILE A 90 8.25 1.48 -1.21
CA ILE A 90 8.54 1.79 -2.62
C ILE A 90 7.23 1.91 -3.41
N PHE A 91 6.28 1.01 -3.15
CA PHE A 91 5.01 0.90 -3.86
C PHE A 91 3.82 1.06 -2.89
N PRO A 92 3.52 2.29 -2.43
CA PRO A 92 2.40 2.52 -1.51
C PRO A 92 1.05 2.48 -2.25
N TYR A 93 0.80 1.42 -2.99
CA TYR A 93 -0.44 1.18 -3.74
C TYR A 93 -1.27 0.13 -3.00
N PRO A 94 -2.24 0.54 -2.20
CA PRO A 94 -3.02 -0.40 -1.41
C PRO A 94 -3.91 -1.28 -2.29
N ILE A 95 -4.12 -2.51 -1.83
CA ILE A 95 -5.06 -3.48 -2.38
C ILE A 95 -6.51 -3.05 -2.12
N VAL A 96 -6.78 -1.78 -2.09
CA VAL A 96 -8.10 -1.25 -1.75
C VAL A 96 -8.89 -1.02 -3.03
N SER A 97 -10.15 -1.45 -3.03
CA SER A 97 -11.06 -1.11 -4.13
C SER A 97 -11.21 0.41 -4.22
N PHE A 98 -11.37 0.93 -5.45
CA PHE A 98 -11.56 2.38 -5.67
C PHE A 98 -12.75 2.97 -4.91
N GLU A 99 -13.66 2.14 -4.40
CA GLU A 99 -14.77 2.55 -3.54
C GLU A 99 -14.31 3.20 -2.24
N THR A 100 -13.20 2.74 -1.70
CA THR A 100 -12.62 3.33 -0.47
C THR A 100 -12.12 4.76 -0.70
N PHE A 101 -11.78 5.14 -1.95
CA PHE A 101 -11.36 6.50 -2.27
C PHE A 101 -12.49 7.53 -2.24
N GLU A 102 -13.74 7.11 -2.24
CA GLU A 102 -14.88 7.99 -2.00
C GLU A 102 -14.86 8.53 -0.57
N THR A 103 -14.35 7.73 0.37
CA THR A 103 -14.28 8.08 1.79
C THR A 103 -12.93 8.64 2.21
N VAL A 104 -11.84 8.12 1.65
CA VAL A 104 -10.47 8.49 2.04
C VAL A 104 -9.67 8.95 0.82
N ALA A 105 -9.07 10.14 0.91
CA ALA A 105 -8.25 10.71 -0.16
C ALA A 105 -6.99 9.84 -0.45
N ILE A 106 -6.65 9.70 -1.73
CA ILE A 106 -5.47 8.94 -2.21
C ILE A 106 -4.19 9.35 -1.46
N LYS A 107 -3.99 10.64 -1.23
CA LYS A 107 -2.84 11.15 -0.48
C LYS A 107 -2.74 10.60 0.94
N LYS A 108 -3.87 10.45 1.65
CA LYS A 108 -3.92 9.87 2.99
C LYS A 108 -3.63 8.37 2.96
N VAL A 109 -4.19 7.67 1.99
CA VAL A 109 -3.97 6.22 1.82
C VAL A 109 -2.49 5.93 1.58
N ASN A 110 -1.83 6.69 0.70
CA ASN A 110 -0.40 6.55 0.46
C ASN A 110 0.44 6.80 1.71
N LEU A 111 0.06 7.79 2.53
CA LEU A 111 0.74 8.06 3.79
C LEU A 111 0.59 6.90 4.77
N ILE A 112 -0.63 6.38 4.93
CA ILE A 112 -0.91 5.23 5.81
C ILE A 112 -0.11 4.00 5.37
N CYS A 113 -0.07 3.70 4.06
CA CYS A 113 0.71 2.58 3.53
C CYS A 113 2.21 2.73 3.83
N ARG A 114 2.77 3.93 3.71
CA ARG A 114 4.17 4.18 4.06
C ARG A 114 4.42 4.01 5.55
N CYS A 115 3.53 4.49 6.41
CA CYS A 115 3.64 4.28 7.87
C CYS A 115 3.62 2.79 8.23
N ILE A 116 2.72 2.01 7.60
CA ILE A 116 2.67 0.56 7.76
C ILE A 116 3.98 -0.09 7.27
N GLY A 117 4.51 0.35 6.12
CA GLY A 117 5.79 -0.13 5.59
C GLY A 117 6.96 0.11 6.53
N ILE A 118 7.05 1.31 7.14
CA ILE A 118 8.07 1.64 8.14
C ILE A 118 7.92 0.73 9.36
N PHE A 119 6.69 0.53 9.85
CA PHE A 119 6.42 -0.33 10.99
C PHE A 119 6.89 -1.76 10.73
N PHE A 120 6.53 -2.36 9.60
CA PHE A 120 6.95 -3.71 9.23
C PHE A 120 8.47 -3.81 9.10
N LEU A 121 9.13 -2.80 8.54
CA LEU A 121 10.57 -2.78 8.36
C LEU A 121 11.29 -2.72 9.70
N VAL A 122 10.93 -1.79 10.57
CA VAL A 122 11.56 -1.62 11.89
C VAL A 122 11.33 -2.85 12.75
N PHE A 123 10.08 -3.33 12.82
CA PHE A 123 9.75 -4.50 13.62
C PHE A 123 10.43 -5.77 13.09
N GLY A 124 10.46 -5.95 11.76
CA GLY A 124 11.16 -7.07 11.13
C GLY A 124 12.67 -7.07 11.40
N ILE A 125 13.32 -5.91 11.38
CA ILE A 125 14.76 -5.79 11.69
C ILE A 125 15.02 -6.12 13.17
N ILE A 126 14.19 -5.65 14.09
CA ILE A 126 14.33 -5.95 15.53
C ILE A 126 14.22 -7.46 15.77
N LEU A 127 13.21 -8.11 15.17
CA LEU A 127 13.03 -9.55 15.30
C LEU A 127 14.17 -10.34 14.66
N LEU A 128 14.63 -9.91 13.49
CA LEU A 128 15.77 -10.53 12.80
C LEU A 128 17.05 -10.44 13.66
N HIS A 129 17.29 -9.28 14.28
CA HIS A 129 18.44 -9.09 15.16
C HIS A 129 18.35 -9.97 16.42
N SER A 130 17.16 -10.20 16.95
CA SER A 130 16.96 -11.05 18.14
C SER A 130 17.28 -12.53 17.90
N VAL A 131 17.07 -13.01 16.66
CA VAL A 131 17.32 -14.42 16.28
C VAL A 131 18.77 -14.65 15.84
N LEU A 132 19.44 -13.60 15.34
CA LEU A 132 20.85 -13.69 14.92
C LEU A 132 21.84 -13.56 16.09
N LYS A 133 21.38 -13.23 17.28
CA LYS A 133 22.18 -13.05 18.49
C LYS A 133 22.14 -14.28 19.37
#